data_43dc430197b268d5c668f9e705096b77
#
_entry.id   43dc430197b268d5c668f9e705096b77
#
_cell.length_a   1.000
_cell.length_b   1.000
_cell.length_c   1.000
_cell.angle_alpha   90.00
_cell.angle_beta   90.00
_cell.angle_gamma   90.00
#
_symmetry.space_group_name_H-M   'P 1'
#
loop_
_entity.id
_entity.type
_entity.pdbx_description
1 polymer ?
#
loop_
_entity_poly.entity_id
_entity_poly.type
_entity_poly.pdbx_seq_one_letter_code
_entity_poly.pdbx_strand_id
1 'polypeptide(L)'
;VLRLPPEIDYCNAMGLLPLILAAATPRGESLRLLVLDLTGTVFMDSQGVRLIDEVRHRLPRRVRLRLVAIPDEVPSRVLELTGLRRDVPVHDNLAEALGAVDGMAA
;
A
#
# COMPACT_ATOMS: atom_id res chain seq x y z
N VAL A 1 9.57 -1.32 2.98
CA VAL A 1 8.45 -2.27 2.90
C VAL A 1 7.76 -2.35 4.25
N LEU A 2 6.47 -2.18 4.27
CA LEU A 2 5.69 -2.29 5.49
C LEU A 2 4.59 -3.34 5.30
N ARG A 3 4.64 -4.39 6.10
CA ARG A 3 3.63 -5.44 6.05
C ARG A 3 2.39 -5.00 6.83
N LEU A 4 1.22 -5.12 6.21
CA LEU A 4 -0.04 -4.79 6.86
C LEU A 4 -0.61 -6.01 7.59
N PRO A 5 -1.51 -5.77 8.59
CA PRO A 5 -2.03 -6.87 9.41
C PRO A 5 -2.94 -7.82 8.62
N PRO A 6 -3.25 -9.00 9.19
CA PRO A 6 -4.11 -9.98 8.52
C PRO A 6 -5.51 -9.46 8.20
N GLU A 7 -6.03 -8.55 9.01
CA GLU A 7 -7.36 -7.99 8.80
C GLU A 7 -7.29 -6.46 8.83
N ILE A 8 -7.94 -5.83 7.86
CA ILE A 8 -8.04 -4.38 7.78
C ILE A 8 -9.52 -4.03 7.61
N ASP A 9 -10.12 -3.51 8.66
CA ASP A 9 -11.54 -3.16 8.68
C ASP A 9 -11.74 -1.82 9.39
N TYR A 10 -13.01 -1.45 9.58
CA TYR A 10 -13.31 -0.16 10.18
C TYR A 10 -12.82 -0.05 11.64
N CYS A 11 -12.58 -1.19 12.32
CA CYS A 11 -12.08 -1.19 13.68
C CYS A 11 -10.63 -0.76 13.79
N ASN A 12 -9.80 -1.09 12.81
CA ASN A 12 -8.36 -0.84 12.88
C ASN A 12 -7.80 0.05 11.78
N ALA A 13 -8.52 0.24 10.68
CA ALA A 13 -7.97 0.92 9.51
C ALA A 13 -7.44 2.31 9.82
N MET A 14 -8.24 3.15 10.45
CA MET A 14 -7.81 4.53 10.71
C MET A 14 -6.74 4.64 11.79
N GLY A 15 -6.64 3.63 12.67
CA GLY A 15 -5.53 3.54 13.63
C GLY A 15 -4.20 3.19 12.98
N LEU A 16 -4.24 2.53 11.83
CA LEU A 16 -3.03 2.20 11.08
C LEU A 16 -2.45 3.41 10.34
N LEU A 17 -3.27 4.39 10.02
CA LEU A 17 -2.81 5.55 9.25
C LEU A 17 -1.61 6.27 9.88
N PRO A 18 -1.65 6.67 11.17
CA PRO A 18 -0.51 7.33 11.76
C PRO A 18 0.72 6.41 11.84
N LEU A 19 0.52 5.10 12.01
CA LEU A 19 1.64 4.16 12.05
C LEU A 19 2.32 4.06 10.69
N ILE A 20 1.55 4.02 9.61
CA ILE A 20 2.11 3.97 8.25
C ILE A 20 2.84 5.27 7.94
N LEU A 21 2.24 6.40 8.25
CA LEU A 21 2.86 7.70 7.99
C LEU A 21 4.11 7.89 8.83
N ALA A 22 4.11 7.41 10.08
CA ALA A 22 5.30 7.46 10.93
C ALA A 22 6.42 6.59 10.38
N ALA A 23 6.11 5.46 9.77
CA ALA A 23 7.12 4.61 9.14
C ALA A 23 7.78 5.30 7.94
N ALA A 24 7.07 6.18 7.26
CA ALA A 24 7.60 6.93 6.14
C ALA A 24 8.37 8.18 6.57
N THR A 25 7.94 8.82 7.66
CA THR A 25 8.44 10.12 8.08
C THR A 25 9.85 10.13 8.68
N PRO A 26 10.26 9.18 9.56
CA PRO A 26 11.57 9.26 10.20
C PRO A 26 12.74 9.16 9.24
N ARG A 27 12.52 8.58 8.09
CA ARG A 27 13.54 8.49 7.06
C ARG A 27 13.50 9.70 6.14
N GLY A 28 12.47 10.51 6.34
CA GLY A 28 12.34 11.85 5.83
C GLY A 28 12.67 11.98 4.36
N GLU A 29 13.69 12.75 4.13
CA GLU A 29 14.07 13.16 2.79
C GLU A 29 14.68 12.04 1.96
N SER A 30 15.18 10.98 2.58
CA SER A 30 15.81 9.89 1.83
C SER A 30 14.82 8.85 1.30
N LEU A 31 13.60 8.78 1.85
CA LEU A 31 12.62 7.82 1.39
C LEU A 31 12.05 8.24 0.03
N ARG A 32 12.06 7.30 -0.92
CA ARG A 32 11.54 7.50 -2.26
C ARG A 32 10.42 6.53 -2.62
N LEU A 33 10.32 5.44 -1.89
CA LEU A 33 9.36 4.38 -2.17
C LEU A 33 8.82 3.80 -0.87
N LEU A 34 7.51 3.73 -0.76
CA LEU A 34 6.83 3.02 0.31
C LEU A 34 6.04 1.87 -0.33
N VAL A 35 6.33 0.65 0.09
CA VAL A 35 5.61 -0.53 -0.35
C VAL A 35 4.77 -1.03 0.81
N LEU A 36 3.47 -1.11 0.61
CA LEU A 36 2.54 -1.72 1.56
C LEU A 36 2.29 -3.15 1.12
N ASP A 37 2.70 -4.09 1.94
CA ASP A 37 2.62 -5.51 1.65
C ASP A 37 1.34 -6.09 2.25
N LEU A 38 0.42 -6.46 1.38
CA LEU A 38 -0.87 -7.06 1.73
C LEU A 38 -0.87 -8.59 1.54
N THR A 39 0.29 -9.20 1.31
CA THR A 39 0.33 -10.66 1.06
C THR A 39 -0.10 -11.47 2.28
N GLY A 40 0.06 -10.94 3.48
CA GLY A 40 -0.44 -11.58 4.69
C GLY A 40 -1.84 -11.16 5.09
N THR A 41 -2.48 -10.26 4.34
CA THR A 41 -3.82 -9.77 4.66
C THR A 41 -4.84 -10.71 4.05
N VAL A 42 -5.70 -11.27 4.89
CA VAL A 42 -6.72 -12.24 4.47
C VAL A 42 -8.10 -11.61 4.35
N PHE A 43 -8.30 -10.46 4.98
CA PHE A 43 -9.56 -9.71 4.91
C PHE A 43 -9.29 -8.22 4.82
N MET A 44 -10.02 -7.54 3.93
CA MET A 44 -9.97 -6.09 3.80
C MET A 44 -11.32 -5.62 3.28
N ASP A 45 -11.91 -4.63 3.96
CA ASP A 45 -13.14 -4.00 3.49
C ASP A 45 -12.85 -2.62 2.87
N SER A 46 -13.89 -1.86 2.60
CA SER A 46 -13.76 -0.54 2.00
C SER A 46 -12.96 0.45 2.85
N GLN A 47 -12.89 0.22 4.16
CA GLN A 47 -12.08 1.06 5.03
C GLN A 47 -10.59 0.84 4.81
N GLY A 48 -10.19 -0.37 4.40
CA GLY A 48 -8.82 -0.62 3.99
C GLY A 48 -8.46 0.16 2.75
N VAL A 49 -9.37 0.23 1.79
CA VAL A 49 -9.18 1.03 0.58
C VAL A 49 -9.04 2.51 0.93
N ARG A 50 -9.91 2.99 1.82
CA ARG A 50 -9.87 4.38 2.28
C ARG A 50 -8.54 4.68 2.99
N LEU A 51 -8.06 3.76 3.81
CA LEU A 51 -6.77 3.89 4.46
C LEU A 51 -5.65 4.10 3.43
N ILE A 52 -5.60 3.25 2.41
CA ILE A 52 -4.57 3.33 1.38
C ILE A 52 -4.68 4.66 0.62
N ASP A 53 -5.89 5.06 0.29
CA ASP A 53 -6.12 6.32 -0.41
C ASP A 53 -5.67 7.53 0.44
N GLU A 54 -5.92 7.49 1.75
CA GLU A 54 -5.46 8.53 2.67
C GLU A 54 -3.93 8.55 2.75
N VAL A 55 -3.29 7.39 2.80
CA VAL A 55 -1.82 7.31 2.78
C VAL A 55 -1.30 7.97 1.50
N ARG A 56 -1.88 7.63 0.36
CA ARG A 56 -1.49 8.20 -0.93
C ARG A 56 -1.52 9.73 -0.91
N HIS A 57 -2.58 10.30 -0.35
CA HIS A 57 -2.75 11.76 -0.33
C HIS A 57 -1.83 12.46 0.67
N ARG A 58 -1.41 11.77 1.72
CA ARG A 58 -0.60 12.36 2.79
C ARG A 58 0.91 12.18 2.62
N LEU A 59 1.32 11.27 1.75
CA LEU A 59 2.75 11.08 1.50
C LEU A 59 3.33 12.28 0.75
N PRO A 60 4.59 12.63 1.03
CA PRO A 60 5.27 13.64 0.22
C PRO A 60 5.31 13.22 -1.25
N ARG A 61 5.30 14.18 -2.16
CA ARG A 61 5.30 13.89 -3.60
C ARG A 61 6.49 13.07 -4.06
N ARG A 62 7.62 13.19 -3.38
CA ARG A 62 8.81 12.43 -3.72
C ARG A 62 8.71 10.95 -3.39
N VAL A 63 7.75 10.57 -2.55
CA VAL A 63 7.57 9.18 -2.13
C VAL A 63 6.54 8.52 -3.01
N ARG A 64 6.95 7.47 -3.71
CA ARG A 64 6.05 6.65 -4.52
C ARG A 64 5.43 5.58 -3.65
N LEU A 65 4.14 5.34 -3.84
CA LEU A 65 3.40 4.29 -3.14
C LEU A 65 3.18 3.12 -4.09
N ARG A 66 3.50 1.92 -3.62
CA ARG A 66 3.25 0.67 -4.33
C ARG A 66 2.58 -0.29 -3.39
N LEU A 67 1.73 -1.15 -3.92
CA LEU A 67 1.06 -2.20 -3.14
C LEU A 67 1.49 -3.56 -3.65
N VAL A 68 1.50 -4.54 -2.75
CA VAL A 68 1.68 -5.95 -3.12
C VAL A 68 0.45 -6.69 -2.62
N ALA A 69 -0.26 -7.37 -3.52
CA ALA A 69 -1.44 -8.15 -3.19
C ALA A 69 -1.46 -9.40 -4.07
N ILE A 70 -1.74 -10.54 -3.45
CA ILE A 70 -1.76 -11.82 -4.17
C ILE A 70 -2.97 -11.83 -5.11
N PRO A 71 -2.78 -12.11 -6.41
CA PRO A 71 -3.88 -12.16 -7.37
C PRO A 71 -5.00 -13.08 -6.90
N ASP A 72 -6.24 -12.68 -7.15
CA ASP A 72 -7.47 -13.42 -6.83
C ASP A 72 -7.76 -13.58 -5.34
N GLU A 73 -6.92 -13.06 -4.46
CA GLU A 73 -7.23 -13.03 -3.04
C GLU A 73 -8.01 -11.77 -2.68
N VAL A 74 -8.57 -11.74 -1.46
CA VAL A 74 -9.49 -10.68 -1.05
C VAL A 74 -8.95 -9.28 -1.24
N PRO A 75 -7.73 -8.93 -0.78
CA PRO A 75 -7.24 -7.57 -0.98
C PRO A 75 -7.16 -7.17 -2.44
N SER A 76 -6.67 -8.07 -3.30
CA SER A 76 -6.55 -7.77 -4.73
C SER A 76 -7.92 -7.52 -5.36
N ARG A 77 -8.92 -8.31 -4.98
CA ARG A 77 -10.29 -8.14 -5.51
C ARG A 77 -10.92 -6.83 -5.04
N VAL A 78 -10.72 -6.49 -3.78
CA VAL A 78 -11.26 -5.25 -3.24
C VAL A 78 -10.62 -4.03 -3.92
N LEU A 79 -9.31 -4.08 -4.13
CA LEU A 79 -8.60 -3.00 -4.84
C LEU A 79 -9.10 -2.85 -6.29
N GLU A 80 -9.36 -3.96 -6.95
CA GLU A 80 -9.87 -3.96 -8.31
C GLU A 80 -11.31 -3.40 -8.37
N LEU A 81 -12.19 -3.90 -7.51
CA LEU A 81 -13.60 -3.50 -7.52
C LEU A 81 -13.80 -2.02 -7.17
N THR A 82 -12.96 -1.49 -6.30
CA THR A 82 -13.06 -0.08 -5.88
C THR A 82 -12.37 0.87 -6.84
N GLY A 83 -11.58 0.34 -7.78
CA GLY A 83 -10.87 1.17 -8.76
C GLY A 83 -9.58 1.78 -8.25
N LEU A 84 -9.16 1.48 -7.03
CA LEU A 84 -7.92 2.06 -6.48
C LEU A 84 -6.69 1.68 -7.29
N ARG A 85 -6.71 0.54 -7.99
CA ARG A 85 -5.61 0.12 -8.85
C ARG A 85 -5.28 1.13 -9.94
N ARG A 86 -6.21 1.99 -10.30
CA ARG A 86 -5.97 3.05 -11.29
C ARG A 86 -5.05 4.12 -10.75
N ASP A 87 -5.10 4.35 -9.44
CA ASP A 87 -4.38 5.45 -8.80
C ASP A 87 -3.08 4.97 -8.13
N VAL A 88 -3.05 3.72 -7.69
CA VAL A 88 -1.89 3.14 -6.99
C VAL A 88 -1.51 1.83 -7.67
N PRO A 89 -0.25 1.69 -8.12
CA PRO A 89 0.20 0.44 -8.72
C PRO A 89 0.13 -0.72 -7.72
N VAL A 90 -0.40 -1.84 -8.18
CA VAL A 90 -0.51 -3.07 -7.40
C VAL A 90 0.28 -4.16 -8.11
N HIS A 91 1.21 -4.77 -7.39
CA HIS A 91 2.08 -5.82 -7.92
C HIS A 91 1.74 -7.15 -7.28
N ASP A 92 2.04 -8.24 -7.99
CA ASP A 92 1.70 -9.59 -7.55
C ASP A 92 2.63 -10.10 -6.46
N ASN A 93 3.84 -9.56 -6.40
CA ASN A 93 4.83 -9.96 -5.42
C ASN A 93 5.78 -8.79 -5.13
N LEU A 94 6.55 -8.94 -4.05
CA LEU A 94 7.44 -7.87 -3.60
C LEU A 94 8.57 -7.61 -4.59
N ALA A 95 9.09 -8.64 -5.23
CA ALA A 95 10.18 -8.46 -6.20
C ALA A 95 9.74 -7.55 -7.35
N GLU A 96 8.52 -7.73 -7.85
CA GLU A 96 7.98 -6.87 -8.89
C GLU A 96 7.78 -5.44 -8.41
N ALA A 97 7.28 -5.27 -7.20
CA ALA A 97 7.07 -3.93 -6.64
C ALA A 97 8.38 -3.15 -6.53
N LEU A 98 9.45 -3.81 -6.12
CA LEU A 98 10.77 -3.21 -6.01
C LEU A 98 11.43 -3.04 -7.37
N GLY A 99 11.30 -4.03 -8.24
CA GLY A 99 11.89 -4.00 -9.58
C GLY A 99 11.23 -2.99 -10.51
N ALA A 100 9.96 -2.68 -10.29
CA ALA A 100 9.26 -1.68 -11.08
C ALA A 100 9.90 -0.30 -10.96
N VAL A 101 10.48 0.02 -9.80
CA VAL A 101 11.20 1.29 -9.60
C VAL A 101 12.49 1.29 -10.40
N ASP A 102 13.24 0.20 -10.34
CA ASP A 102 14.48 0.04 -11.09
C ASP A 102 14.23 0.08 -12.60
N GLY A 103 13.18 -0.60 -13.04
CA GLY A 103 12.79 -0.60 -14.45
C GLY A 103 12.38 0.79 -14.93
N MET A 104 11.79 1.59 -14.11
CA MET A 104 11.42 2.97 -14.45
C MET A 104 12.64 3.88 -14.50
N ALA A 105 13.64 3.62 -13.69
CA ALA A 105 14.87 4.41 -13.67
C ALA A 105 15.75 4.11 -14.88
N ALA A 106 15.59 2.94 -15.43
CA ALA A 106 16.33 2.55 -16.62
C ALA A 106 15.73 3.15 -17.88
#